data_33ec42062baae1a5b99c647fbb5f56d8
#
_entry.id   33ec42062baae1a5b99c647fbb5f56d8
#
_cell.length_a   1.000
_cell.length_b   1.000
_cell.length_c   1.000
_cell.angle_alpha   90.00
_cell.angle_beta   90.00
_cell.angle_gamma   90.00
#
_symmetry.space_group_name_H-M   'P 1'
#
loop_
_entity.id
_entity.type
_entity.pdbx_description
1 polymer ?
#
loop_
_entity_poly.entity_id
_entity_poly.type
_entity_poly.pdbx_seq_one_letter_code
_entity_poly.pdbx_strand_id
1 'polypeptide(L)'
;MLAGDWVFVSGTTGFDYSTMTISSDIVEQTGQCLKNIASALQQAGSSIADVVRVTYVLPDASQFERCYPVLREYFNDVRPAAMMISSGLADPRMLIEIEVTALKNST
;
A
#
# COMPACT_ATOMS: atom_id res chain seq x y z
N MET A 1 5.04 -6.25 -10.89
CA MET A 1 4.93 -6.89 -12.22
C MET A 1 4.71 -5.83 -13.28
N LEU A 2 5.50 -5.86 -14.32
CA LEU A 2 5.38 -4.93 -15.45
C LEU A 2 4.62 -5.56 -16.61
N ALA A 3 3.70 -4.80 -17.19
CA ALA A 3 2.97 -5.19 -18.39
C ALA A 3 2.81 -3.95 -19.26
N GLY A 4 3.76 -3.70 -20.17
CA GLY A 4 3.86 -2.45 -20.92
C GLY A 4 4.11 -1.29 -19.96
N ASP A 5 3.23 -0.28 -19.96
CA ASP A 5 3.33 0.85 -19.04
C ASP A 5 2.59 0.60 -17.71
N TRP A 6 1.95 -0.55 -17.55
CA TRP A 6 1.26 -0.93 -16.32
C TRP A 6 2.22 -1.56 -15.32
N VAL A 7 2.11 -1.17 -14.06
CA VAL A 7 2.85 -1.77 -12.96
C VAL A 7 1.85 -2.28 -11.93
N PHE A 8 1.91 -3.57 -11.65
CA PHE A 8 1.05 -4.21 -10.66
C PHE A 8 1.91 -4.58 -9.45
N VAL A 9 1.62 -3.95 -8.31
CA VAL A 9 2.27 -4.29 -7.05
C VAL A 9 1.32 -5.16 -6.26
N SER A 10 1.70 -6.42 -6.06
CA SER A 10 0.90 -7.39 -5.33
C SER A 10 0.71 -6.97 -3.87
N GLY A 11 -0.17 -7.66 -3.16
CA GLY A 11 -0.46 -7.38 -1.77
C GLY A 11 0.80 -7.22 -0.94
N THR A 12 0.95 -6.06 -0.32
CA THR A 12 2.13 -5.67 0.45
C THR A 12 1.70 -5.33 1.86
N THR A 13 2.51 -5.72 2.85
CA THR A 13 2.22 -5.48 4.26
C THR A 13 3.31 -4.61 4.89
N GLY A 14 3.14 -4.32 6.18
CA GLY A 14 4.03 -3.42 6.90
C GLY A 14 5.28 -4.07 7.48
N PHE A 15 5.78 -5.14 6.88
CA PHE A 15 7.06 -5.70 7.29
C PHE A 15 8.22 -4.80 6.89
N ASP A 16 9.14 -4.61 7.80
CA ASP A 16 10.46 -4.07 7.49
C ASP A 16 11.34 -5.24 7.08
N TYR A 17 11.60 -5.38 5.78
CA TYR A 17 12.33 -6.52 5.25
C TYR A 17 13.80 -6.54 5.64
N SER A 18 14.37 -5.39 6.01
CA SER A 18 15.77 -5.33 6.43
C SER A 18 16.00 -6.00 7.78
N THR A 19 14.99 -6.00 8.64
CA THR A 19 15.04 -6.59 9.98
C THR A 19 14.08 -7.77 10.14
N MET A 20 13.21 -8.00 9.17
CA MET A 20 12.13 -8.99 9.21
C MET A 20 11.22 -8.82 10.42
N THR A 21 10.93 -7.55 10.75
CA THR A 21 10.04 -7.19 11.86
C THR A 21 8.81 -6.44 11.35
N ILE A 22 7.76 -6.47 12.17
CA ILE A 22 6.52 -5.76 11.88
C ILE A 22 6.03 -5.09 13.17
N SER A 23 5.65 -3.81 13.08
CA SER A 23 5.09 -3.08 14.21
C SER A 23 3.73 -3.65 14.60
N SER A 24 3.39 -3.57 15.87
CA SER A 24 2.05 -3.92 16.36
C SER A 24 1.05 -2.76 16.20
N ASP A 25 1.48 -1.60 15.74
CA ASP A 25 0.63 -0.43 15.53
C ASP A 25 0.25 -0.31 14.05
N ILE A 26 -1.05 -0.19 13.77
CA ILE A 26 -1.54 -0.14 12.39
C ILE A 26 -1.05 1.10 11.63
N VAL A 27 -0.88 2.22 12.33
CA VAL A 27 -0.39 3.46 11.68
C VAL A 27 1.05 3.26 11.20
N GLU A 28 1.89 2.65 12.03
CA GLU A 28 3.27 2.32 11.65
C GLU A 28 3.31 1.27 10.54
N GLN A 29 2.45 0.25 10.61
CA GLN A 29 2.37 -0.75 9.54
C GLN A 29 1.98 -0.11 8.21
N THR A 30 1.02 0.81 8.22
CA THR A 30 0.58 1.51 7.01
C THR A 30 1.72 2.33 6.41
N GLY A 31 2.45 3.06 7.23
CA GLY A 31 3.61 3.83 6.78
C GLY A 31 4.70 2.95 6.16
N GLN A 32 5.04 1.86 6.83
CA GLN A 32 6.05 0.92 6.31
C GLN A 32 5.56 0.24 5.02
N CYS A 33 4.30 -0.14 4.97
CA CYS A 33 3.69 -0.74 3.78
C CYS A 33 3.81 0.18 2.57
N LEU A 34 3.50 1.46 2.74
CA LEU A 34 3.60 2.44 1.65
C LEU A 34 5.04 2.72 1.24
N LYS A 35 5.98 2.67 2.18
CA LYS A 35 7.42 2.71 1.84
C LYS A 35 7.81 1.53 0.97
N ASN A 36 7.35 0.33 1.33
CA ASN A 36 7.63 -0.88 0.56
C ASN A 36 7.05 -0.77 -0.86
N ILE A 37 5.83 -0.26 -0.98
CA ILE A 37 5.18 -0.05 -2.28
C ILE A 37 5.93 0.99 -3.10
N ALA A 38 6.29 2.12 -2.49
CA ALA A 38 7.04 3.18 -3.18
C ALA A 38 8.37 2.64 -3.73
N SER A 39 9.06 1.82 -2.94
CA SER A 39 10.30 1.18 -3.37
C SER A 39 10.08 0.23 -4.55
N ALA A 40 9.04 -0.58 -4.50
CA ALA A 40 8.71 -1.51 -5.59
C ALA A 40 8.38 -0.74 -6.88
N LEU A 41 7.61 0.33 -6.77
CA LEU A 41 7.29 1.18 -7.92
C LEU A 41 8.54 1.82 -8.52
N GLN A 42 9.42 2.33 -7.68
CA GLN A 42 10.68 2.95 -8.14
C GLN A 42 11.54 1.95 -8.89
N GLN A 43 11.65 0.74 -8.40
CA GLN A 43 12.41 -0.33 -9.07
C GLN A 43 11.81 -0.68 -10.44
N ALA A 44 10.52 -0.48 -10.61
CA ALA A 44 9.82 -0.71 -11.88
C ALA A 44 9.81 0.52 -12.80
N GLY A 45 10.46 1.60 -12.39
CA GLY A 45 10.49 2.85 -13.17
C GLY A 45 9.24 3.70 -13.04
N SER A 46 8.51 3.56 -11.95
CA SER A 46 7.28 4.29 -11.69
C SER A 46 7.37 5.00 -10.32
N SER A 47 6.25 5.53 -9.84
CA SER A 47 6.20 6.21 -8.55
C SER A 47 4.78 6.20 -7.99
N ILE A 48 4.62 6.63 -6.75
CA ILE A 48 3.31 6.80 -6.12
C ILE A 48 2.41 7.73 -6.95
N ALA A 49 2.99 8.75 -7.58
CA ALA A 49 2.22 9.68 -8.42
C ALA A 49 1.52 8.99 -9.61
N ASP A 50 2.03 7.85 -10.03
CA ASP A 50 1.46 7.08 -11.14
C ASP A 50 0.35 6.11 -10.72
N VAL A 51 0.06 5.97 -9.41
CA VAL A 51 -0.93 5.03 -8.91
C VAL A 51 -2.33 5.46 -9.34
N VAL A 52 -3.05 4.54 -10.01
CA VAL A 52 -4.41 4.79 -10.49
C VAL A 52 -5.46 4.02 -9.72
N ARG A 53 -5.06 2.95 -9.03
CA ARG A 53 -5.96 2.12 -8.23
C ARG A 53 -5.25 1.58 -7.00
N VAL A 54 -5.95 1.58 -5.86
CA VAL A 54 -5.45 1.03 -4.61
C VAL A 54 -6.54 0.21 -3.93
N THR A 55 -6.17 -0.95 -3.41
CA THR A 55 -7.06 -1.78 -2.60
C THR A 55 -6.44 -1.96 -1.22
N TYR A 56 -7.24 -1.68 -0.20
CA TYR A 56 -6.85 -1.87 1.20
C TYR A 56 -7.59 -3.08 1.76
N VAL A 57 -6.86 -3.99 2.42
CA VAL A 57 -7.46 -5.15 3.08
C VAL A 57 -7.10 -5.10 4.56
N LEU A 58 -8.11 -5.11 5.43
CA LEU A 58 -7.92 -5.05 6.88
C LEU A 58 -8.76 -6.13 7.57
N PRO A 59 -8.16 -6.90 8.49
CA PRO A 59 -8.94 -7.81 9.34
C PRO A 59 -9.97 -7.07 10.20
N ASP A 60 -9.63 -5.89 10.69
CA ASP A 60 -10.52 -5.05 11.49
C ASP A 60 -10.77 -3.72 10.76
N ALA A 61 -11.91 -3.65 10.07
CA ALA A 61 -12.27 -2.47 9.28
C ALA A 61 -12.41 -1.19 10.12
N SER A 62 -12.71 -1.33 11.42
CA SER A 62 -12.87 -0.17 12.30
C SER A 62 -11.56 0.61 12.50
N GLN A 63 -10.42 0.00 12.19
CA GLN A 63 -9.11 0.66 12.31
C GLN A 63 -8.70 1.46 11.09
N PHE A 64 -9.47 1.39 10.01
CA PHE A 64 -9.08 2.05 8.76
C PHE A 64 -8.96 3.57 8.90
N GLU A 65 -9.85 4.20 9.67
CA GLU A 65 -9.79 5.65 9.90
C GLU A 65 -8.46 6.11 10.49
N ARG A 66 -7.85 5.29 11.32
CA ARG A 66 -6.56 5.62 11.94
C ARG A 66 -5.44 5.77 10.90
N CYS A 67 -5.61 5.16 9.74
CA CYS A 67 -4.63 5.21 8.66
C CYS A 67 -4.75 6.46 7.79
N TYR A 68 -5.86 7.21 7.88
CA TYR A 68 -6.13 8.34 6.99
C TYR A 68 -5.02 9.40 6.93
N PRO A 69 -4.40 9.81 8.05
CA PRO A 69 -3.32 10.79 7.96
C PRO A 69 -2.15 10.31 7.11
N VAL A 70 -1.76 9.04 7.25
CA VAL A 70 -0.68 8.44 6.46
C VAL A 70 -1.08 8.33 4.99
N LEU A 71 -2.32 7.89 4.72
CA LEU A 71 -2.81 7.76 3.36
C LEU A 71 -2.87 9.11 2.65
N ARG A 72 -3.27 10.16 3.35
CA ARG A 72 -3.26 11.52 2.80
C ARG A 72 -1.86 11.99 2.45
N GLU A 73 -0.87 11.63 3.26
CA GLU A 73 0.53 11.96 3.00
C GLU A 73 0.99 11.45 1.64
N TYR A 74 0.57 10.23 1.27
CA TYR A 74 0.99 9.58 0.04
C TYR A 74 0.08 9.88 -1.14
N PHE A 75 -1.24 9.97 -0.93
CA PHE A 75 -2.22 9.96 -2.01
C PHE A 75 -3.05 11.24 -2.14
N ASN A 76 -2.81 12.27 -1.32
CA ASN A 76 -3.66 13.47 -1.32
C ASN A 76 -3.78 14.12 -2.70
N ASP A 77 -2.67 14.21 -3.44
CA ASP A 77 -2.64 14.82 -4.76
C ASP A 77 -2.87 13.81 -5.89
N VAL A 78 -2.75 12.53 -5.60
CA VAL A 78 -2.86 11.46 -6.60
C VAL A 78 -4.32 11.04 -6.79
N ARG A 79 -5.05 10.86 -5.70
CA ARG A 79 -6.46 10.48 -5.66
C ARG A 79 -6.81 9.27 -6.52
N PRO A 80 -6.15 8.12 -6.30
CA PRO A 80 -6.45 6.91 -7.06
C PRO A 80 -7.85 6.39 -6.74
N ALA A 81 -8.41 5.60 -7.66
CA ALA A 81 -9.61 4.83 -7.37
C ALA A 81 -9.30 3.86 -6.23
N ALA A 82 -10.13 3.81 -5.21
CA ALA A 82 -9.83 3.07 -3.99
C ALA A 82 -10.98 2.17 -3.56
N MET A 83 -10.63 1.04 -2.94
CA MET A 83 -11.58 0.13 -2.32
C MET A 83 -10.97 -0.43 -1.04
N MET A 84 -11.79 -0.61 0.00
CA MET A 84 -11.38 -1.27 1.23
C MET A 84 -12.23 -2.52 1.43
N ILE A 85 -11.55 -3.63 1.74
CA ILE A 85 -12.17 -4.92 2.00
C ILE A 85 -11.78 -5.36 3.41
N SER A 86 -12.73 -5.86 4.19
CA SER A 86 -12.44 -6.49 5.46
C SER A 86 -12.29 -7.99 5.26
N SER A 87 -11.11 -8.50 5.58
CA SER A 87 -10.79 -9.92 5.44
C SER A 87 -9.60 -10.26 6.30
N GLY A 88 -9.49 -11.51 6.73
CA GLY A 88 -8.29 -12.01 7.38
C GLY A 88 -7.09 -11.98 6.43
N LEU A 89 -5.91 -11.93 7.02
CA LEU A 89 -4.64 -11.92 6.29
C LEU A 89 -3.82 -13.17 6.64
N ALA A 90 -2.73 -13.38 5.91
CA ALA A 90 -1.94 -14.61 6.02
C ALA A 90 -1.27 -14.78 7.38
N ASP A 91 -0.95 -13.69 8.07
CA ASP A 91 -0.27 -13.71 9.37
C ASP A 91 -1.07 -12.82 10.33
N PRO A 92 -1.35 -13.30 11.59
CA PRO A 92 -2.15 -12.52 12.54
C PRO A 92 -1.51 -11.20 12.97
N ARG A 93 -0.21 -11.01 12.74
CA ARG A 93 0.45 -9.74 13.02
C ARG A 93 0.17 -8.68 11.95
N MET A 94 -0.30 -9.09 10.78
CA MET A 94 -0.63 -8.18 9.70
C MET A 94 -1.97 -7.52 9.99
N LEU A 95 -1.99 -6.19 10.13
CA LEU A 95 -3.19 -5.42 10.42
C LEU A 95 -3.73 -4.72 9.17
N ILE A 96 -2.92 -4.63 8.12
CA ILE A 96 -3.30 -4.04 6.84
C ILE A 96 -2.44 -4.64 5.73
N GLU A 97 -3.06 -4.83 4.57
CA GLU A 97 -2.39 -5.18 3.33
C GLU A 97 -2.87 -4.22 2.25
N ILE A 98 -1.96 -3.78 1.39
CA ILE A 98 -2.28 -2.81 0.33
C ILE A 98 -1.74 -3.34 -0.99
N GLU A 99 -2.56 -3.28 -2.05
CA GLU A 99 -2.08 -3.51 -3.41
C GLU A 99 -2.38 -2.29 -4.26
N VAL A 100 -1.51 -2.01 -5.22
CA VAL A 100 -1.69 -0.88 -6.12
C VAL A 100 -1.48 -1.29 -7.56
N THR A 101 -2.15 -0.56 -8.45
CA THR A 101 -1.90 -0.57 -9.88
C THR A 101 -1.46 0.82 -10.28
N ALA A 102 -0.36 0.92 -11.00
CA ALA A 102 0.16 2.19 -11.50
C ALA A 102 0.25 2.15 -13.03
N LEU A 103 0.09 3.32 -13.63
CA LEU A 103 0.30 3.50 -15.06
C LEU A 103 1.42 4.52 -15.22
N LYS A 104 2.54 4.10 -15.80
CA LYS A 104 3.71 4.96 -15.97
C LYS A 104 3.33 6.21 -16.76
N ASN A 105 3.84 7.35 -16.29
CA ASN A 105 3.59 8.65 -16.92
C ASN A 105 2.12 9.05 -16.94
N SER A 106 1.35 8.61 -15.94
CA SER A 106 -0.07 8.97 -15.83
C SER A 106 -0.28 10.36 -15.23
N THR A 107 0.80 11.00 -14.75
CA THR A 107 0.74 12.33 -14.17
C THR A 107 1.11 13.41 -15.18
#